data_0c9b95cd3d6ef311fe390cbce684edc2
#
_entry.id   0c9b95cd3d6ef311fe390cbce684edc2
#
_cell.length_a   1.000
_cell.length_b   1.000
_cell.length_c   1.000
_cell.angle_alpha   90.00
_cell.angle_beta   90.00
_cell.angle_gamma   90.00
#
_symmetry.space_group_name_H-M   'P 1'
#
loop_
_entity.id
_entity.type
_entity.pdbx_description
1 polymer ?
#
loop_
_entity_poly.entity_id
_entity_poly.type
_entity_poly.pdbx_seq_one_letter_code
_entity_poly.pdbx_strand_id
1 'polypeptide(L)'
;LNECASDTEYGRECYKTQLELIKSLDVTRPRSFSSCRFKTDICFDLVDVVSYNIYPKWYHNTPVAEYLDDLYKWVQTTGGAGKPFLITEVGAGAIYGYRTPAKVKWSEEYQVLALEEQLGAILSYKDCSGVYIWQFCDVRVTNDWWNTRPRTMNNKGIVDEYRRPKLSYETVKRIFGSVDTYRK
;
A
#
# COMPACT_ATOMS: atom_id res chain seq x y z
N LEU A 1 -12.08 6.47 2.14
CA LEU A 1 -12.23 5.24 2.94
C LEU A 1 -10.94 4.44 2.86
N ASN A 2 -10.33 4.09 4.00
CA ASN A 2 -9.11 3.31 4.08
C ASN A 2 -9.27 2.21 5.14
N GLU A 3 -9.07 0.95 4.74
CA GLU A 3 -9.04 -0.24 5.59
C GLU A 3 -10.27 -0.42 6.52
N CYS A 4 -11.41 0.13 6.15
CA CYS A 4 -12.65 -0.01 6.90
C CYS A 4 -13.26 -1.42 6.72
N ALA A 5 -14.45 -1.65 7.30
CA ALA A 5 -15.11 -2.96 7.32
C ALA A 5 -15.79 -3.31 5.97
N SER A 6 -15.02 -3.36 4.88
CA SER A 6 -15.52 -3.72 3.54
C SER A 6 -15.85 -5.22 3.39
N ASP A 7 -15.66 -5.99 4.43
CA ASP A 7 -15.92 -7.42 4.55
C ASP A 7 -17.22 -7.75 5.33
N THR A 8 -18.07 -6.75 5.61
CA THR A 8 -19.35 -6.92 6.28
C THR A 8 -20.48 -6.24 5.52
N GLU A 9 -21.70 -6.76 5.65
CA GLU A 9 -22.89 -6.15 5.01
C GLU A 9 -23.15 -4.72 5.50
N TYR A 10 -22.98 -4.46 6.80
CA TYR A 10 -23.12 -3.10 7.34
C TYR A 10 -22.06 -2.16 6.76
N GLY A 11 -20.81 -2.62 6.69
CA GLY A 11 -19.72 -1.85 6.06
C GLY A 11 -20.03 -1.57 4.59
N ARG A 12 -20.50 -2.58 3.84
CA ARG A 12 -20.90 -2.43 2.44
C ARG A 12 -21.96 -1.36 2.24
N GLU A 13 -22.99 -1.30 3.07
CA GLU A 13 -24.01 -0.24 2.99
C GLU A 13 -23.42 1.16 3.25
N CYS A 14 -22.49 1.27 4.20
CA CYS A 14 -21.76 2.52 4.44
C CYS A 14 -20.90 2.93 3.22
N TYR A 15 -20.16 1.99 2.62
CA TYR A 15 -19.37 2.24 1.41
C TYR A 15 -20.25 2.66 0.24
N LYS A 16 -21.34 1.94 0.01
CA LYS A 16 -22.31 2.24 -1.07
C LYS A 16 -22.84 3.65 -0.95
N THR A 17 -23.38 4.01 0.22
CA THR A 17 -23.94 5.35 0.48
C THR A 17 -22.93 6.46 0.19
N GLN A 18 -21.68 6.31 0.66
CA GLN A 18 -20.65 7.32 0.45
C GLN A 18 -20.19 7.40 -1.02
N LEU A 19 -19.99 6.25 -1.66
CA LEU A 19 -19.55 6.20 -3.06
C LEU A 19 -20.65 6.71 -4.04
N GLU A 20 -21.93 6.45 -3.75
CA GLU A 20 -23.05 7.02 -4.50
C GLU A 20 -23.14 8.53 -4.32
N LEU A 21 -22.96 9.04 -3.10
CA LEU A 21 -22.89 10.48 -2.86
C LEU A 21 -21.73 11.13 -3.63
N ILE A 22 -20.52 10.55 -3.57
CA ILE A 22 -19.37 11.03 -4.34
C ILE A 22 -19.71 11.09 -5.83
N LYS A 23 -20.33 10.04 -6.38
CA LYS A 23 -20.72 9.99 -7.78
C LYS A 23 -21.76 11.05 -8.14
N SER A 24 -22.68 11.38 -7.24
CA SER A 24 -23.67 12.43 -7.46
C SER A 24 -23.07 13.83 -7.49
N LEU A 25 -21.96 14.03 -6.76
CA LEU A 25 -21.25 15.32 -6.65
C LEU A 25 -20.19 15.50 -7.74
N ASP A 26 -19.56 14.40 -8.18
CA ASP A 26 -18.52 14.42 -9.22
C ASP A 26 -18.63 13.17 -10.11
N VAL A 27 -19.11 13.37 -11.32
CA VAL A 27 -19.22 12.32 -12.34
C VAL A 27 -17.95 12.15 -13.20
N THR A 28 -16.95 13.00 -12.99
CA THR A 28 -15.77 13.08 -13.86
C THR A 28 -14.59 12.27 -13.36
N ARG A 29 -14.47 12.06 -12.03
CA ARG A 29 -13.37 11.32 -11.42
C ARG A 29 -13.76 9.89 -11.09
N PRO A 30 -12.87 8.90 -11.34
CA PRO A 30 -13.10 7.52 -10.90
C PRO A 30 -13.08 7.42 -9.38
N ARG A 31 -13.95 6.56 -8.84
CA ARG A 31 -14.08 6.32 -7.41
C ARG A 31 -13.28 5.10 -7.00
N SER A 32 -12.68 5.16 -5.83
CA SER A 32 -11.93 4.06 -5.22
C SER A 32 -11.99 4.14 -3.70
N PHE A 33 -11.60 3.06 -3.05
CA PHE A 33 -11.23 3.01 -1.63
C PHE A 33 -10.07 2.02 -1.46
N SER A 34 -9.28 2.16 -0.41
CA SER A 34 -8.17 1.25 -0.13
C SER A 34 -8.62 0.10 0.77
N SER A 35 -8.57 -1.13 0.25
CA SER A 35 -8.88 -2.35 1.01
C SER A 35 -7.63 -2.99 1.60
N CYS A 36 -7.79 -3.73 2.70
CA CYS A 36 -6.82 -4.71 3.21
C CYS A 36 -7.48 -6.09 3.50
N ARG A 37 -8.73 -6.29 3.05
CA ARG A 37 -9.59 -7.44 3.37
C ARG A 37 -9.40 -8.58 2.38
N PHE A 38 -8.19 -9.17 2.35
CA PHE A 38 -7.86 -10.22 1.40
C PHE A 38 -8.77 -11.45 1.55
N LYS A 39 -9.38 -11.83 0.44
CA LYS A 39 -10.35 -12.94 0.30
C LYS A 39 -11.67 -12.75 1.06
N THR A 40 -11.93 -11.56 1.63
CA THR A 40 -13.17 -11.28 2.36
C THR A 40 -13.88 -10.00 1.95
N ASP A 41 -13.23 -9.10 1.20
CA ASP A 41 -13.85 -7.86 0.70
C ASP A 41 -15.03 -8.14 -0.23
N ILE A 42 -16.15 -7.46 0.00
CA ILE A 42 -17.40 -7.61 -0.78
C ILE A 42 -17.83 -6.31 -1.49
N CYS A 43 -16.92 -5.32 -1.62
CA CYS A 43 -17.27 -3.97 -2.09
C CYS A 43 -16.65 -3.56 -3.43
N PHE A 44 -15.88 -4.42 -4.11
CA PHE A 44 -15.17 -4.02 -5.34
C PHE A 44 -16.09 -3.74 -6.52
N ASP A 45 -17.33 -4.21 -6.52
CA ASP A 45 -18.34 -3.86 -7.52
C ASP A 45 -18.79 -2.39 -7.43
N LEU A 46 -18.63 -1.75 -6.26
CA LEU A 46 -19.05 -0.38 -5.98
C LEU A 46 -18.08 0.69 -6.51
N VAL A 47 -16.89 0.32 -6.95
CA VAL A 47 -15.82 1.26 -7.35
C VAL A 47 -15.47 1.17 -8.82
N ASP A 48 -14.85 2.22 -9.34
CA ASP A 48 -14.37 2.29 -10.73
C ASP A 48 -12.92 1.78 -10.83
N VAL A 49 -12.14 1.89 -9.74
CA VAL A 49 -10.75 1.43 -9.60
C VAL A 49 -10.62 0.60 -8.34
N VAL A 50 -10.11 -0.61 -8.44
CA VAL A 50 -9.79 -1.44 -7.27
C VAL A 50 -8.46 -1.01 -6.69
N SER A 51 -8.43 -0.73 -5.40
CA SER A 51 -7.21 -0.31 -4.69
C SER A 51 -6.98 -1.16 -3.45
N TYR A 52 -5.72 -1.53 -3.22
CA TYR A 52 -5.39 -2.48 -2.16
C TYR A 52 -4.10 -2.12 -1.44
N ASN A 53 -4.08 -2.27 -0.09
CA ASN A 53 -2.92 -2.08 0.76
C ASN A 53 -2.25 -3.43 1.01
N ILE A 54 -0.95 -3.55 0.72
CA ILE A 54 -0.21 -4.80 0.88
C ILE A 54 1.12 -4.59 1.61
N TYR A 55 1.50 -5.56 2.43
CA TYR A 55 2.75 -5.46 3.19
C TYR A 55 3.53 -6.79 3.24
N PRO A 56 3.74 -7.49 2.10
CA PRO A 56 4.65 -8.63 2.07
C PRO A 56 6.06 -8.17 2.46
N LYS A 57 6.86 -9.04 3.05
CA LYS A 57 8.16 -8.73 3.68
C LYS A 57 8.09 -7.89 4.96
N TRP A 58 6.93 -7.30 5.27
CA TRP A 58 6.76 -6.57 6.52
C TRP A 58 5.89 -7.33 7.53
N TYR A 59 4.67 -7.68 7.19
CA TYR A 59 3.78 -8.43 8.08
C TYR A 59 3.82 -9.94 7.84
N HIS A 60 4.21 -10.39 6.66
CA HIS A 60 4.35 -11.80 6.30
C HIS A 60 5.50 -11.99 5.28
N ASN A 61 5.98 -13.23 5.14
CA ASN A 61 7.14 -13.57 4.32
C ASN A 61 6.77 -14.14 2.94
N THR A 62 5.50 -14.08 2.54
CA THR A 62 5.09 -14.49 1.19
C THR A 62 5.88 -13.72 0.14
N PRO A 63 6.41 -14.35 -0.91
CA PRO A 63 7.04 -13.66 -2.02
C PRO A 63 6.09 -12.63 -2.64
N VAL A 64 6.59 -11.43 -2.94
CA VAL A 64 5.73 -10.31 -3.37
C VAL A 64 4.96 -10.63 -4.65
N ALA A 65 5.63 -11.25 -5.63
CA ALA A 65 5.02 -11.61 -6.92
C ALA A 65 3.90 -12.64 -6.76
N GLU A 66 4.11 -13.65 -5.88
CA GLU A 66 3.11 -14.67 -5.57
C GLU A 66 1.87 -14.04 -4.90
N TYR A 67 2.11 -13.16 -3.91
CA TYR A 67 1.03 -12.46 -3.22
C TYR A 67 0.21 -11.57 -4.18
N LEU A 68 0.88 -10.85 -5.08
CA LEU A 68 0.22 -10.00 -6.08
C LEU A 68 -0.64 -10.84 -7.05
N ASP A 69 -0.12 -11.97 -7.52
CA ASP A 69 -0.81 -12.84 -8.46
C ASP A 69 -2.06 -13.46 -7.81
N ASP A 70 -1.96 -13.94 -6.57
CA ASP A 70 -3.10 -14.50 -5.83
C ASP A 70 -4.16 -13.42 -5.50
N LEU A 71 -3.71 -12.23 -5.10
CA LEU A 71 -4.58 -11.08 -4.84
C LEU A 71 -5.33 -10.65 -6.12
N TYR A 72 -4.61 -10.48 -7.23
CA TYR A 72 -5.20 -10.04 -8.49
C TYR A 72 -6.22 -11.07 -9.02
N LYS A 73 -5.87 -12.35 -9.03
CA LYS A 73 -6.78 -13.43 -9.44
C LYS A 73 -8.06 -13.42 -8.61
N TRP A 74 -7.95 -13.26 -7.31
CA TRP A 74 -9.11 -13.18 -6.44
C TRP A 74 -9.96 -11.93 -6.74
N VAL A 75 -9.36 -10.76 -6.92
CA VAL A 75 -10.06 -9.52 -7.29
C VAL A 75 -10.90 -9.70 -8.55
N GLN A 76 -10.39 -10.45 -9.56
CA GLN A 76 -11.14 -10.71 -10.80
C GLN A 76 -12.42 -11.55 -10.56
N THR A 77 -12.53 -12.25 -9.43
CA THR A 77 -13.71 -13.08 -9.08
C THR A 77 -14.70 -12.39 -8.14
N THR A 78 -14.39 -11.18 -7.64
CA THR A 78 -15.13 -10.53 -6.55
C THR A 78 -15.63 -9.12 -6.89
N GLY A 79 -16.04 -8.89 -8.13
CA GLY A 79 -16.58 -7.61 -8.60
C GLY A 79 -15.54 -6.61 -9.09
N GLY A 80 -14.24 -6.98 -9.07
CA GLY A 80 -13.14 -6.17 -9.59
C GLY A 80 -12.73 -6.49 -11.02
N ALA A 81 -13.38 -7.46 -11.68
CA ALA A 81 -13.01 -7.90 -13.02
C ALA A 81 -12.99 -6.76 -14.06
N GLY A 82 -11.88 -6.67 -14.79
CA GLY A 82 -11.69 -5.66 -15.84
C GLY A 82 -11.48 -4.22 -15.37
N LYS A 83 -11.42 -3.98 -14.05
CA LYS A 83 -11.15 -2.65 -13.48
C LYS A 83 -9.65 -2.41 -13.34
N PRO A 84 -9.18 -1.14 -13.46
CA PRO A 84 -7.80 -0.81 -13.09
C PRO A 84 -7.51 -1.24 -11.66
N PHE A 85 -6.28 -1.73 -11.42
CA PHE A 85 -5.85 -2.24 -10.12
C PHE A 85 -4.66 -1.44 -9.60
N LEU A 86 -4.78 -0.86 -8.40
CA LEU A 86 -3.77 -0.04 -7.75
C LEU A 86 -3.30 -0.68 -6.44
N ILE A 87 -2.02 -0.60 -6.16
CA ILE A 87 -1.49 -0.81 -4.82
C ILE A 87 -1.38 0.55 -4.12
N THR A 88 -2.25 0.78 -3.15
CA THR A 88 -2.38 2.08 -2.48
C THR A 88 -1.51 2.22 -1.23
N GLU A 89 -1.01 1.10 -0.70
CA GLU A 89 0.05 1.12 0.31
C GLU A 89 0.98 -0.08 0.14
N VAL A 90 2.27 0.20 0.22
CA VAL A 90 3.34 -0.78 0.35
C VAL A 90 4.48 -0.15 1.13
N GLY A 91 5.20 -0.93 1.92
CA GLY A 91 6.32 -0.38 2.68
C GLY A 91 6.85 -1.28 3.78
N ALA A 92 7.91 -0.82 4.41
CA ALA A 92 8.53 -1.46 5.58
C ALA A 92 9.05 -0.37 6.54
N GLY A 93 9.10 -0.68 7.84
CA GLY A 93 9.59 0.26 8.84
C GLY A 93 11.11 0.26 8.97
N ALA A 94 11.70 1.46 9.18
CA ALA A 94 13.08 1.62 9.60
C ALA A 94 13.23 2.77 10.59
N ILE A 95 14.02 2.57 11.62
CA ILE A 95 14.38 3.62 12.56
C ILE A 95 15.54 4.41 11.94
N TYR A 96 15.37 5.73 11.81
CA TYR A 96 16.42 6.60 11.27
C TYR A 96 17.75 6.42 12.03
N GLY A 97 18.83 6.19 11.29
CA GLY A 97 20.18 5.96 11.83
C GLY A 97 20.44 4.54 12.34
N TYR A 98 19.43 3.67 12.40
CA TYR A 98 19.69 2.27 12.74
C TYR A 98 20.21 1.52 11.51
N ARG A 99 21.52 1.31 11.48
CA ARG A 99 22.30 0.68 10.42
C ARG A 99 22.90 -0.63 10.87
N THR A 100 22.75 -1.69 10.04
CA THR A 100 23.37 -2.97 10.32
C THR A 100 23.52 -3.82 9.05
N PRO A 101 24.71 -4.44 8.83
CA PRO A 101 24.90 -5.33 7.69
C PRO A 101 24.04 -6.60 7.77
N ALA A 102 23.50 -6.94 8.94
CA ALA A 102 22.59 -8.08 9.11
C ALA A 102 21.19 -7.85 8.50
N LYS A 103 20.88 -6.63 8.09
CA LYS A 103 19.60 -6.26 7.42
C LYS A 103 18.37 -6.78 8.18
N VAL A 104 18.34 -6.60 9.49
CA VAL A 104 17.23 -7.02 10.35
C VAL A 104 16.08 -6.03 10.29
N LYS A 105 14.85 -6.47 10.58
CA LYS A 105 13.70 -5.57 10.68
C LYS A 105 14.02 -4.34 11.51
N TRP A 106 13.47 -3.20 11.11
CA TRP A 106 13.71 -1.87 11.65
C TRP A 106 15.05 -1.23 11.27
N SER A 107 15.99 -1.94 10.65
CA SER A 107 17.17 -1.29 10.06
C SER A 107 16.82 -0.61 8.73
N GLU A 108 17.60 0.41 8.37
CA GLU A 108 17.41 1.11 7.09
C GLU A 108 17.76 0.20 5.90
N GLU A 109 18.74 -0.70 6.06
CA GLU A 109 19.09 -1.71 5.04
C GLU A 109 17.96 -2.71 4.81
N TYR A 110 17.20 -3.07 5.86
CA TYR A 110 16.02 -3.92 5.69
C TYR A 110 14.92 -3.19 4.92
N GLN A 111 14.69 -1.91 5.21
CA GLN A 111 13.71 -1.11 4.50
C GLN A 111 14.05 -1.00 3.00
N VAL A 112 15.33 -0.80 2.67
CA VAL A 112 15.82 -0.81 1.27
C VAL A 112 15.49 -2.13 0.62
N LEU A 113 15.91 -3.26 1.23
CA LEU A 113 15.67 -4.60 0.69
C LEU A 113 14.17 -4.86 0.44
N ALA A 114 13.33 -4.53 1.42
CA ALA A 114 11.90 -4.75 1.32
C ALA A 114 11.26 -3.89 0.21
N LEU A 115 11.61 -2.62 0.12
CA LEU A 115 11.09 -1.71 -0.91
C LEU A 115 11.60 -2.06 -2.32
N GLU A 116 12.85 -2.49 -2.47
CA GLU A 116 13.36 -2.97 -3.76
C GLU A 116 12.58 -4.18 -4.27
N GLU A 117 12.31 -5.15 -3.40
CA GLU A 117 11.53 -6.34 -3.76
C GLU A 117 10.06 -6.00 -4.03
N GLN A 118 9.44 -5.19 -3.16
CA GLN A 118 8.04 -4.77 -3.28
C GLN A 118 7.81 -3.97 -4.58
N LEU A 119 8.56 -2.90 -4.77
CA LEU A 119 8.41 -2.02 -5.93
C LEU A 119 8.81 -2.72 -7.23
N GLY A 120 9.88 -3.52 -7.20
CA GLY A 120 10.31 -4.30 -8.35
C GLY A 120 9.23 -5.26 -8.85
N ALA A 121 8.59 -5.99 -7.94
CA ALA A 121 7.50 -6.90 -8.28
C ALA A 121 6.25 -6.15 -8.77
N ILE A 122 5.83 -5.08 -8.06
CA ILE A 122 4.61 -4.33 -8.40
C ILE A 122 4.76 -3.62 -9.75
N LEU A 123 5.87 -2.93 -9.99
CA LEU A 123 6.09 -2.19 -11.23
C LEU A 123 6.29 -3.09 -12.45
N SER A 124 6.71 -4.34 -12.22
CA SER A 124 6.81 -5.37 -13.28
C SER A 124 5.49 -6.10 -13.52
N TYR A 125 4.50 -5.96 -12.63
CA TYR A 125 3.22 -6.64 -12.75
C TYR A 125 2.34 -5.92 -13.78
N LYS A 126 2.11 -6.56 -14.92
CA LYS A 126 1.46 -5.94 -16.11
C LYS A 126 0.05 -5.40 -15.85
N ASP A 127 -0.68 -6.02 -14.92
CA ASP A 127 -2.06 -5.69 -14.61
C ASP A 127 -2.17 -4.68 -13.43
N CYS A 128 -1.04 -4.21 -12.87
CA CYS A 128 -1.02 -3.16 -11.88
C CYS A 128 -0.90 -1.78 -12.56
N SER A 129 -1.83 -0.88 -12.26
CA SER A 129 -1.90 0.46 -12.84
C SER A 129 -1.07 1.49 -12.10
N GLY A 130 -0.61 1.19 -10.90
CA GLY A 130 0.23 2.10 -10.11
C GLY A 130 0.44 1.67 -8.67
N VAL A 131 1.35 2.35 -7.99
CA VAL A 131 1.73 2.05 -6.61
C VAL A 131 1.99 3.32 -5.81
N TYR A 132 1.57 3.30 -4.53
CA TYR A 132 1.90 4.32 -3.53
C TYR A 132 2.65 3.67 -2.38
N ILE A 133 3.65 4.40 -1.87
CA ILE A 133 4.43 3.97 -0.70
C ILE A 133 3.79 4.51 0.57
N TRP A 134 3.60 3.68 1.55
CA TRP A 134 3.32 4.07 2.91
C TRP A 134 4.59 3.99 3.74
N GLN A 135 5.27 5.16 3.96
CA GLN A 135 4.81 6.50 3.69
C GLN A 135 5.98 7.45 3.38
N PHE A 136 5.68 8.71 3.11
CA PHE A 136 6.72 9.70 2.85
C PHE A 136 7.58 9.97 4.09
N CYS A 137 6.98 10.37 5.22
CA CYS A 137 7.72 10.66 6.45
C CYS A 137 7.18 9.88 7.66
N ASP A 138 8.04 9.65 8.64
CA ASP A 138 7.63 9.10 9.92
C ASP A 138 6.63 10.02 10.62
N VAL A 139 5.63 9.44 11.26
CA VAL A 139 4.59 10.15 11.99
C VAL A 139 4.36 9.50 13.35
N ARG A 140 4.00 10.30 14.35
CA ARG A 140 3.61 9.77 15.65
C ARG A 140 2.30 8.99 15.51
N VAL A 141 2.25 7.82 16.14
CA VAL A 141 1.02 7.03 16.22
C VAL A 141 0.15 7.43 17.41
N THR A 142 -1.12 7.05 17.38
CA THR A 142 -2.04 7.18 18.53
C THR A 142 -1.62 6.26 19.68
N ASN A 143 -2.12 6.53 20.88
CA ASN A 143 -1.77 5.81 22.12
C ASN A 143 -2.00 4.29 22.01
N ASP A 144 -3.01 3.86 21.26
CA ASP A 144 -3.37 2.45 21.06
C ASP A 144 -2.24 1.63 20.38
N TRP A 145 -1.35 2.33 19.67
CA TRP A 145 -0.25 1.70 18.92
C TRP A 145 1.13 1.86 19.56
N TRP A 146 1.25 2.60 20.67
CA TRP A 146 2.56 2.92 21.27
C TRP A 146 3.41 1.69 21.58
N ASN A 147 2.80 0.63 22.14
CA ASN A 147 3.51 -0.58 22.54
C ASN A 147 4.01 -1.42 21.34
N THR A 148 3.50 -1.17 20.16
CA THR A 148 3.82 -1.93 18.94
C THR A 148 4.74 -1.19 17.99
N ARG A 149 5.04 0.10 18.28
CA ARG A 149 5.81 0.97 17.40
C ARG A 149 7.02 1.56 18.12
N PRO A 150 8.26 1.26 17.65
CA PRO A 150 9.47 1.86 18.21
C PRO A 150 9.36 3.39 18.24
N ARG A 151 9.79 4.00 19.35
CA ARG A 151 9.72 5.46 19.57
C ARG A 151 8.31 6.06 19.49
N THR A 152 7.25 5.27 19.62
CA THR A 152 5.86 5.70 19.39
C THR A 152 5.59 6.28 17.99
N MET A 153 6.37 5.83 16.99
CA MET A 153 6.32 6.35 15.63
C MET A 153 5.93 5.26 14.64
N ASN A 154 5.16 5.60 13.63
CA ASN A 154 5.09 4.81 12.41
C ASN A 154 6.35 5.12 11.61
N ASN A 155 7.33 4.22 11.71
CA ASN A 155 8.65 4.38 11.11
C ASN A 155 8.71 3.90 9.64
N LYS A 156 7.59 3.85 8.93
CA LYS A 156 7.57 3.45 7.52
C LYS A 156 7.91 4.59 6.54
N GLY A 157 8.17 5.81 7.05
CA GLY A 157 8.65 6.92 6.23
C GLY A 157 9.92 6.57 5.47
N ILE A 158 10.06 7.05 4.23
CA ILE A 158 11.34 7.05 3.52
C ILE A 158 12.24 8.23 3.97
N VAL A 159 11.65 9.17 4.69
CA VAL A 159 12.35 10.18 5.50
C VAL A 159 11.83 10.08 6.94
N ASP A 160 12.58 10.61 7.89
CA ASP A 160 12.12 10.68 9.28
C ASP A 160 11.13 11.82 9.54
N GLU A 161 10.71 12.02 10.80
CA GLU A 161 9.78 13.07 11.22
C GLU A 161 10.30 14.52 10.97
N TYR A 162 11.61 14.68 10.80
CA TYR A 162 12.28 15.95 10.48
C TYR A 162 12.61 16.10 9.00
N ARG A 163 12.11 15.21 8.13
CA ARG A 163 12.40 15.15 6.68
C ARG A 163 13.85 14.77 6.33
N ARG A 164 14.60 14.17 7.25
CA ARG A 164 15.95 13.66 6.96
C ARG A 164 15.82 12.34 6.17
N PRO A 165 16.48 12.21 5.01
CA PRO A 165 16.39 11.01 4.19
C PRO A 165 16.96 9.78 4.91
N LYS A 166 16.22 8.67 4.85
CA LYS A 166 16.74 7.33 5.15
C LYS A 166 17.42 6.73 3.92
N LEU A 167 18.13 5.62 4.05
CA LEU A 167 18.73 4.91 2.89
C LEU A 167 17.73 4.63 1.78
N SER A 168 16.52 4.28 2.16
CA SER A 168 15.42 3.95 1.24
C SER A 168 14.99 5.13 0.35
N TYR A 169 15.24 6.37 0.75
CA TYR A 169 14.90 7.56 -0.05
C TYR A 169 15.57 7.52 -1.43
N GLU A 170 16.88 7.31 -1.48
CA GLU A 170 17.60 7.25 -2.75
C GLU A 170 17.22 6.01 -3.58
N THR A 171 16.91 4.90 -2.91
CA THR A 171 16.40 3.68 -3.56
C THR A 171 15.06 3.96 -4.26
N VAL A 172 14.12 4.56 -3.57
CA VAL A 172 12.80 4.92 -4.12
C VAL A 172 12.93 5.93 -5.26
N LYS A 173 13.74 6.96 -5.08
CA LYS A 173 14.03 7.98 -6.10
C LYS A 173 14.58 7.34 -7.38
N ARG A 174 15.54 6.42 -7.26
CA ARG A 174 16.11 5.67 -8.38
C ARG A 174 15.06 4.81 -9.08
N ILE A 175 14.29 4.04 -8.32
CA ILE A 175 13.26 3.15 -8.87
C ILE A 175 12.19 3.95 -9.61
N PHE A 176 11.60 4.95 -8.98
CA PHE A 176 10.56 5.77 -9.62
C PHE A 176 11.09 6.61 -10.78
N GLY A 177 12.34 7.07 -10.70
CA GLY A 177 13.00 7.77 -11.81
C GLY A 177 13.29 6.91 -13.03
N SER A 178 13.31 5.58 -12.87
CA SER A 178 13.49 4.62 -13.97
C SER A 178 12.18 4.14 -14.62
N VAL A 179 11.02 4.48 -14.01
CA VAL A 179 9.72 4.12 -14.56
C VAL A 179 9.40 5.05 -15.73
N ASP A 180 9.14 4.49 -16.89
CA ASP A 180 8.60 5.24 -18.02
C ASP A 180 7.14 5.62 -17.69
N THR A 181 6.94 6.88 -17.28
CA THR A 181 5.65 7.41 -16.86
C THR A 181 4.67 7.61 -18.02
N TYR A 182 5.12 7.43 -19.25
CA TYR A 182 4.31 7.58 -20.46
C TYR A 182 4.28 6.27 -21.26
N ARG A 183 3.89 5.17 -20.62
CA ARG A 183 3.46 4.01 -21.42
C ARG A 183 2.22 4.41 -22.20
N LYS A 184 2.45 4.73 -23.47
CA LYS A 184 1.39 4.99 -24.45
C LYS A 184 0.55 3.73 -24.67
#